data_e35332dee2178e11a92259eaf53ebcdd
#
_entry.id   e35332dee2178e11a92259eaf53ebcdd
#
_cell.length_a   1.000
_cell.length_b   1.000
_cell.length_c   1.000
_cell.angle_alpha   90.00
_cell.angle_beta   90.00
_cell.angle_gamma   90.00
#
_symmetry.space_group_name_H-M   'P 1'
#
loop_
_entity.id
_entity.type
_entity.pdbx_description
1 polymer ?
#
loop_
_entity_poly.entity_id
_entity_poly.type
_entity_poly.pdbx_seq_one_letter_code
_entity_poly.pdbx_strand_id
1 'polypeptide(L)'
;MSFKFNCVVNDMGYETKQSRLVDAFLKENTEKHFSAEDVYFALVSKGEKIGRTTVYRQLDRLVEMGKVRKFIVGENGACCYQYNDEHCHNHYHLKCSGCGKLIHTECDFLDKLSAHIFSDHQFTIDGSKTVLYGTCKSCVKEKV
;
A
#
# COMPACT_ATOMS: atom_id res chain seq x y z
N MET A 1 5.47 -3.83 24.30
CA MET A 1 6.49 -4.31 23.36
C MET A 1 6.57 -5.82 23.25
N SER A 2 6.34 -6.55 24.32
CA SER A 2 6.39 -8.01 24.29
C SER A 2 5.29 -8.67 23.47
N PHE A 3 4.13 -8.04 23.33
CA PHE A 3 3.02 -8.62 22.54
C PHE A 3 3.26 -8.59 21.03
N LYS A 4 4.15 -7.73 20.54
CA LYS A 4 4.50 -7.73 19.12
C LYS A 4 5.24 -9.00 18.71
N PHE A 5 6.04 -9.53 19.60
CA PHE A 5 6.77 -10.77 19.36
C PHE A 5 5.84 -11.96 19.27
N ASN A 6 4.84 -12.01 20.12
CA ASN A 6 3.92 -13.14 20.13
C ASN A 6 3.10 -13.22 18.85
N CYS A 7 2.70 -12.07 18.30
CA CYS A 7 1.97 -12.05 17.04
C CYS A 7 2.82 -12.54 15.88
N VAL A 8 4.08 -12.15 15.84
CA VAL A 8 4.99 -12.54 14.77
C VAL A 8 5.30 -14.04 14.83
N VAL A 9 5.51 -14.57 16.01
CA VAL A 9 5.82 -15.99 16.17
C VAL A 9 4.65 -16.87 15.77
N ASN A 10 3.44 -16.46 16.11
CA ASN A 10 2.25 -17.25 15.75
C ASN A 10 1.97 -17.24 14.26
N ASP A 11 2.28 -16.15 13.57
CA ASP A 11 2.05 -16.07 12.14
C ASP A 11 3.07 -16.84 11.32
N MET A 12 4.28 -16.97 11.81
CA MET A 12 5.34 -17.66 11.07
C MET A 12 5.13 -19.17 10.98
N GLY A 13 4.28 -19.73 11.84
CA GLY A 13 4.02 -21.17 11.85
C GLY A 13 2.98 -21.65 10.86
N TYR A 14 2.24 -20.76 10.20
CA TYR A 14 1.12 -21.17 9.37
C TYR A 14 1.03 -20.39 8.05
N GLU A 15 1.91 -20.76 7.13
CA GLU A 15 1.86 -20.24 5.77
C GLU A 15 1.19 -21.25 4.84
N THR A 16 0.01 -20.88 4.33
CA THR A 16 -0.70 -21.70 3.36
C THR A 16 -0.18 -21.43 1.96
N LYS A 17 -0.48 -22.35 1.02
CA LYS A 17 -0.15 -22.15 -0.39
C LYS A 17 -0.77 -20.86 -0.94
N GLN A 18 -2.02 -20.57 -0.58
CA GLN A 18 -2.71 -19.38 -1.02
C GLN A 18 -2.07 -18.09 -0.47
N SER A 19 -1.60 -18.14 0.78
CA SER A 19 -0.88 -17.03 1.38
C SER A 19 0.39 -16.69 0.59
N ARG A 20 1.13 -17.72 0.20
CA ARG A 20 2.35 -17.54 -0.60
C ARG A 20 2.07 -16.98 -1.98
N LEU A 21 0.96 -17.38 -2.59
CA LEU A 21 0.57 -16.87 -3.91
C LEU A 21 0.32 -15.37 -3.89
N VAL A 22 -0.42 -14.88 -2.90
CA VAL A 22 -0.71 -13.46 -2.75
C VAL A 22 0.58 -12.68 -2.45
N ASP A 23 1.37 -13.16 -1.51
CA ASP A 23 2.63 -12.52 -1.13
C ASP A 23 3.59 -12.44 -2.32
N ALA A 24 3.78 -13.54 -3.03
CA ALA A 24 4.67 -13.59 -4.19
C ALA A 24 4.21 -12.67 -5.31
N PHE A 25 2.90 -12.61 -5.56
CA PHE A 25 2.36 -11.72 -6.59
C PHE A 25 2.66 -10.26 -6.29
N LEU A 26 2.41 -9.82 -5.07
CA LEU A 26 2.67 -8.44 -4.68
C LEU A 26 4.16 -8.13 -4.64
N LYS A 27 4.97 -9.08 -4.19
CA LYS A 27 6.42 -8.94 -4.12
C LYS A 27 7.06 -8.79 -5.50
N GLU A 28 6.51 -9.46 -6.50
CA GLU A 28 6.97 -9.35 -7.89
C GLU A 28 6.54 -8.05 -8.56
N ASN A 29 5.57 -7.35 -8.00
CA ASN A 29 4.98 -6.14 -8.56
C ASN A 29 5.02 -4.99 -7.56
N THR A 30 6.15 -4.75 -6.92
CA THR A 30 6.30 -3.78 -5.83
C THR A 30 5.95 -2.36 -6.22
N GLU A 31 6.10 -1.98 -7.48
CA GLU A 31 5.85 -0.62 -7.95
C GLU A 31 4.39 -0.34 -8.28
N LYS A 32 3.56 -1.38 -8.30
CA LYS A 32 2.18 -1.26 -8.70
C LYS A 32 1.23 -1.37 -7.50
N HIS A 33 0.06 -0.79 -7.68
CA HIS A 33 -1.04 -0.86 -6.72
C HIS A 33 -2.12 -1.76 -7.25
N PHE A 34 -2.68 -2.56 -6.38
CA PHE A 34 -3.73 -3.50 -6.76
C PHE A 34 -4.88 -3.42 -5.77
N SER A 35 -6.10 -3.42 -6.29
CA SER A 35 -7.25 -3.74 -5.46
C SER A 35 -7.26 -5.24 -5.15
N ALA A 36 -8.04 -5.66 -4.18
CA ALA A 36 -8.18 -7.09 -3.90
C ALA A 36 -8.71 -7.86 -5.10
N GLU A 37 -9.63 -7.25 -5.85
CA GLU A 37 -10.17 -7.84 -7.07
C GLU A 37 -9.10 -7.99 -8.15
N ASP A 38 -8.22 -7.01 -8.30
CA ASP A 38 -7.11 -7.09 -9.26
C ASP A 38 -6.19 -8.27 -8.94
N VAL A 39 -5.87 -8.46 -7.67
CA VAL A 39 -5.05 -9.60 -7.23
C VAL A 39 -5.77 -10.91 -7.52
N TYR A 40 -7.05 -10.98 -7.19
CA TYR A 40 -7.86 -12.18 -7.43
C TYR A 40 -7.86 -12.55 -8.92
N PHE A 41 -8.20 -11.61 -9.79
CA PHE A 41 -8.26 -11.86 -11.23
C PHE A 41 -6.91 -12.23 -11.83
N ALA A 42 -5.85 -11.59 -11.35
CA ALA A 42 -4.49 -11.90 -11.83
C ALA A 42 -4.10 -13.34 -11.47
N LEU A 43 -4.39 -13.77 -10.25
CA LEU A 43 -4.06 -15.13 -9.82
C LEU A 43 -4.91 -16.18 -10.53
N VAL A 44 -6.20 -15.93 -10.70
CA VAL A 44 -7.09 -16.84 -11.43
C VAL A 44 -6.68 -16.94 -12.89
N SER A 45 -6.27 -15.83 -13.50
CA SER A 45 -5.79 -15.81 -14.89
C SER A 45 -4.52 -16.64 -15.09
N LYS A 46 -3.73 -16.81 -14.05
CA LYS A 46 -2.55 -17.69 -14.07
C LYS A 46 -2.87 -19.16 -13.82
N GLY A 47 -4.16 -19.47 -13.64
CA GLY A 47 -4.60 -20.84 -13.37
C GLY A 47 -4.59 -21.24 -11.92
N GLU A 48 -4.39 -20.28 -11.01
CA GLU A 48 -4.37 -20.57 -9.58
C GLU A 48 -5.79 -20.69 -9.04
N LYS A 49 -5.97 -21.65 -8.13
CA LYS A 49 -7.26 -21.87 -7.45
C LYS A 49 -7.28 -21.14 -6.13
N ILE A 50 -7.90 -19.97 -6.11
CA ILE A 50 -8.00 -19.15 -4.92
C ILE A 50 -9.35 -18.42 -4.93
N GLY A 51 -9.98 -18.31 -3.77
CA GLY A 51 -11.24 -17.58 -3.63
C GLY A 51 -11.03 -16.12 -3.26
N ARG A 52 -12.03 -15.27 -3.55
CA ARG A 52 -11.99 -13.86 -3.22
C ARG A 52 -11.80 -13.62 -1.73
N THR A 53 -12.56 -14.32 -0.90
CA THR A 53 -12.46 -14.19 0.56
C THR A 53 -11.04 -14.49 1.04
N THR A 54 -10.40 -15.49 0.46
CA THR A 54 -9.03 -15.85 0.81
C THR A 54 -8.07 -14.73 0.43
N VAL A 55 -8.24 -14.12 -0.75
CA VAL A 55 -7.41 -12.97 -1.17
C VAL A 55 -7.54 -11.81 -0.19
N TYR A 56 -8.76 -11.41 0.17
CA TYR A 56 -8.99 -10.34 1.14
C TYR A 56 -8.34 -10.64 2.48
N ARG A 57 -8.51 -11.87 2.96
CA ARG A 57 -7.96 -12.30 4.24
C ARG A 57 -6.43 -12.26 4.24
N GLN A 58 -5.81 -12.71 3.16
CA GLN A 58 -4.35 -12.71 3.05
C GLN A 58 -3.80 -11.29 2.91
N LEU A 59 -4.49 -10.42 2.18
CA LEU A 59 -4.09 -9.02 2.08
C LEU A 59 -4.12 -8.33 3.44
N ASP A 60 -5.19 -8.52 4.19
CA ASP A 60 -5.32 -7.95 5.54
C ASP A 60 -4.22 -8.46 6.47
N ARG A 61 -3.92 -9.75 6.37
CA ARG A 61 -2.85 -10.35 7.16
C ARG A 61 -1.48 -9.75 6.82
N LEU A 62 -1.20 -9.57 5.53
CA LEU A 62 0.05 -8.95 5.10
C LEU A 62 0.17 -7.50 5.53
N VAL A 63 -0.95 -6.78 5.58
CA VAL A 63 -0.99 -5.41 6.13
C VAL A 63 -0.65 -5.41 7.62
N GLU A 64 -1.24 -6.32 8.38
CA GLU A 64 -0.95 -6.47 9.82
C GLU A 64 0.52 -6.81 10.07
N MET A 65 1.12 -7.59 9.19
CA MET A 65 2.53 -7.97 9.29
C MET A 65 3.48 -6.84 8.85
N GLY A 66 2.96 -5.76 8.30
CA GLY A 66 3.76 -4.66 7.79
C GLY A 66 4.41 -4.91 6.44
N LYS A 67 4.07 -5.99 5.77
CA LYS A 67 4.63 -6.31 4.45
C LYS A 67 3.91 -5.60 3.31
N VAL A 68 2.67 -5.21 3.51
CA VAL A 68 1.82 -4.58 2.50
C VAL A 68 1.21 -3.33 3.08
N ARG A 69 1.14 -2.29 2.27
CA ARG A 69 0.46 -1.04 2.61
C ARG A 69 -0.94 -1.06 2.03
N LYS A 70 -1.88 -0.55 2.81
CA LYS A 70 -3.26 -0.41 2.40
C LYS A 70 -3.58 1.07 2.25
N PHE A 71 -4.07 1.46 1.10
CA PHE A 71 -4.49 2.83 0.82
C PHE A 71 -6.00 2.84 0.59
N ILE A 72 -6.69 3.74 1.26
CA ILE A 72 -8.12 3.96 1.02
C ILE A 72 -8.24 4.93 -0.14
N VAL A 73 -8.94 4.52 -1.17
CA VAL A 73 -9.06 5.25 -2.43
C VAL A 73 -10.50 5.72 -2.60
N GLY A 74 -10.69 7.03 -2.60
CA GLY A 74 -12.00 7.63 -2.86
C GLY A 74 -12.97 7.51 -1.70
N GLU A 75 -14.15 8.05 -1.90
CA GLU A 75 -15.20 8.14 -0.88
C GLU A 75 -15.92 6.82 -0.62
N ASN A 76 -15.78 5.88 -1.54
CA ASN A 76 -16.47 4.58 -1.46
C ASN A 76 -15.78 3.57 -0.54
N GLY A 77 -14.67 3.95 0.07
CA GLY A 77 -13.91 3.03 0.92
C GLY A 77 -13.17 1.95 0.17
N ALA A 78 -13.05 2.06 -1.16
CA ALA A 78 -12.26 1.14 -1.93
C ALA A 78 -10.81 1.19 -1.51
N CYS A 79 -10.14 0.04 -1.48
CA CYS A 79 -8.76 -0.06 -1.01
C CYS A 79 -7.84 -0.54 -2.11
N CYS A 80 -6.63 0.01 -2.11
CA CYS A 80 -5.52 -0.49 -2.91
C CYS A 80 -4.42 -0.99 -2.00
N TYR A 81 -3.69 -1.96 -2.48
CA TYR A 81 -2.61 -2.61 -1.74
C TYR A 81 -1.32 -2.54 -2.54
N GLN A 82 -0.23 -2.30 -1.85
CA GLN A 82 1.09 -2.28 -2.45
C GLN A 82 2.08 -2.93 -1.51
N TYR A 83 2.99 -3.72 -2.07
CA TYR A 83 4.05 -4.34 -1.28
C TYR A 83 4.95 -3.26 -0.67
N ASN A 84 5.25 -3.41 0.60
CA ASN A 84 6.07 -2.45 1.34
C ASN A 84 7.54 -2.76 1.14
N ASP A 85 8.08 -2.36 0.00
CA ASP A 85 9.50 -2.51 -0.30
C ASP A 85 10.31 -1.53 0.56
N GLU A 86 11.55 -1.92 0.87
CA GLU A 86 12.48 -1.07 1.62
C GLU A 86 12.73 0.28 0.93
N HIS A 87 12.61 0.31 -0.38
CA HIS A 87 12.78 1.54 -1.16
C HIS A 87 11.62 2.51 -1.00
N CYS A 88 10.50 2.07 -0.44
CA CYS A 88 9.34 2.92 -0.25
C CYS A 88 9.33 3.72 1.05
N HIS A 89 10.39 3.65 1.86
CA HIS A 89 10.41 4.34 3.15
C HIS A 89 10.68 5.84 3.06
N ASN A 90 11.29 6.29 1.97
CA ASN A 90 11.80 7.65 1.84
C ASN A 90 11.10 8.49 0.78
N HIS A 91 9.92 8.10 0.32
CA HIS A 91 9.20 8.92 -0.64
C HIS A 91 7.74 9.07 -0.27
N TYR A 92 7.12 10.04 -0.89
CA TYR A 92 5.74 10.42 -0.64
C TYR A 92 4.85 9.91 -1.76
N HIS A 93 3.57 9.83 -1.47
CA HIS A 93 2.58 9.35 -2.43
C HIS A 93 1.61 10.47 -2.76
N LEU A 94 1.40 10.69 -4.05
CA LEU A 94 0.45 11.65 -4.56
C LEU A 94 -0.69 10.89 -5.24
N LYS A 95 -1.91 11.16 -4.82
CA LYS A 95 -3.11 10.49 -5.34
C LYS A 95 -3.94 11.48 -6.14
N CYS A 96 -4.21 11.15 -7.40
CA CYS A 96 -5.11 11.96 -8.21
C CYS A 96 -6.56 11.61 -7.91
N SER A 97 -7.34 12.60 -7.51
CA SER A 97 -8.77 12.43 -7.24
C SER A 97 -9.59 12.23 -8.51
N GLY A 98 -9.05 12.64 -9.67
CA GLY A 98 -9.74 12.51 -10.95
C GLY A 98 -9.64 11.13 -11.56
N CYS A 99 -8.43 10.64 -11.75
CA CYS A 99 -8.20 9.35 -12.44
C CYS A 99 -7.77 8.23 -11.52
N GLY A 100 -7.55 8.51 -10.24
CA GLY A 100 -7.12 7.51 -9.27
C GLY A 100 -5.65 7.12 -9.33
N LYS A 101 -4.87 7.77 -10.20
CA LYS A 101 -3.45 7.46 -10.34
C LYS A 101 -2.70 7.75 -9.04
N LEU A 102 -1.84 6.84 -8.64
CA LEU A 102 -0.95 7.04 -7.51
C LEU A 102 0.47 7.25 -8.02
N ILE A 103 1.09 8.32 -7.58
CA ILE A 103 2.42 8.72 -8.01
C ILE A 103 3.36 8.64 -6.82
N HIS A 104 4.48 7.96 -6.99
CA HIS A 104 5.56 7.96 -6.03
C HIS A 104 6.46 9.14 -6.33
N THR A 105 6.77 9.94 -5.34
CA THR A 105 7.62 11.09 -5.55
C THR A 105 8.69 11.22 -4.48
N GLU A 106 9.90 11.51 -4.92
CA GLU A 106 10.99 11.90 -4.04
C GLU A 106 11.12 13.42 -4.17
N CYS A 107 11.00 14.12 -3.07
CA CYS A 107 10.98 15.57 -3.08
C CYS A 107 11.69 16.12 -1.86
N ASP A 108 12.79 16.81 -2.09
CA ASP A 108 13.58 17.43 -1.02
C ASP A 108 12.77 18.45 -0.24
N PHE A 109 11.86 19.13 -0.89
CA PHE A 109 10.99 20.11 -0.25
C PHE A 109 10.04 19.46 0.75
N LEU A 110 9.51 18.30 0.43
CA LEU A 110 8.67 17.54 1.36
C LEU A 110 9.48 17.01 2.53
N ASP A 111 10.73 16.64 2.31
CA ASP A 111 11.64 16.26 3.38
C ASP A 111 11.89 17.43 4.33
N LYS A 112 12.07 18.63 3.79
CA LYS A 112 12.23 19.85 4.58
C LYS A 112 10.97 20.19 5.36
N LEU A 113 9.81 19.97 4.76
CA LEU A 113 8.52 20.16 5.44
C LEU A 113 8.38 19.21 6.61
N SER A 114 8.74 17.96 6.40
CA SER A 114 8.72 16.94 7.45
C SER A 114 9.64 17.29 8.61
N ALA A 115 10.84 17.76 8.30
CA ALA A 115 11.80 18.22 9.30
C ALA A 115 11.30 19.45 10.04
N HIS A 116 10.67 20.38 9.35
CA HIS A 116 10.09 21.58 9.97
C HIS A 116 8.97 21.20 10.95
N ILE A 117 8.09 20.30 10.55
CA ILE A 117 7.01 19.84 11.42
C ILE A 117 7.54 19.17 12.66
N PHE A 118 8.63 18.41 12.52
CA PHE A 118 9.28 17.79 13.66
C PHE A 118 9.86 18.83 14.62
N SER A 119 10.61 19.80 14.09
CA SER A 119 11.33 20.77 14.93
C SER A 119 10.41 21.80 15.57
N ASP A 120 9.42 22.31 14.82
CA ASP A 120 8.57 23.40 15.26
C ASP A 120 7.30 22.94 15.97
N HIS A 121 6.79 21.78 15.60
CA HIS A 121 5.53 21.25 16.14
C HIS A 121 5.70 19.95 16.91
N GLN A 122 6.91 19.45 17.00
CA GLN A 122 7.23 18.22 17.73
C GLN A 122 6.37 17.04 17.30
N PHE A 123 6.17 16.93 15.99
CA PHE A 123 5.33 15.92 15.38
C PHE A 123 6.11 15.22 14.26
N THR A 124 6.15 13.89 14.31
CA THR A 124 6.82 13.09 13.27
C THR A 124 5.81 12.61 12.27
N ILE A 125 6.00 12.97 10.99
CA ILE A 125 5.15 12.49 9.91
C ILE A 125 5.53 11.06 9.57
N ASP A 126 4.54 10.19 9.53
CA ASP A 126 4.72 8.82 9.03
C ASP A 126 4.55 8.83 7.51
N GLY A 127 5.68 8.90 6.80
CA GLY A 127 5.67 8.94 5.33
C GLY A 127 5.02 7.72 4.71
N SER A 128 5.05 6.59 5.39
CA SER A 128 4.42 5.37 4.89
C SER A 128 2.90 5.44 4.84
N LYS A 129 2.31 6.32 5.65
CA LYS A 129 0.86 6.51 5.73
C LYS A 129 0.42 7.84 5.12
N THR A 130 1.35 8.62 4.61
CA THR A 130 1.07 9.95 4.10
C THR A 130 0.75 9.89 2.61
N VAL A 131 -0.44 10.34 2.25
CA VAL A 131 -0.88 10.45 0.86
C VAL A 131 -1.42 11.86 0.66
N LEU A 132 -0.89 12.57 -0.33
CA LEU A 132 -1.37 13.89 -0.70
C LEU A 132 -2.35 13.76 -1.86
N TYR A 133 -3.55 14.25 -1.68
CA TYR A 133 -4.61 14.19 -2.67
C TYR A 133 -4.62 15.46 -3.51
N GLY A 134 -4.82 15.29 -4.81
CA GLY A 134 -4.86 16.41 -5.73
C GLY A 134 -5.34 15.99 -7.09
N THR A 135 -4.95 16.72 -8.12
CA THR A 135 -5.33 16.46 -9.50
C THR A 135 -4.07 16.39 -10.37
N CYS A 136 -3.88 15.30 -11.09
CA CYS A 136 -2.71 15.16 -11.94
C CYS A 136 -2.81 16.06 -13.17
N LYS A 137 -1.68 16.24 -13.86
CA LYS A 137 -1.58 17.13 -15.02
C LYS A 137 -2.62 16.82 -16.10
N SER A 138 -2.86 15.53 -16.35
CA SER A 138 -3.84 15.11 -17.37
C SER A 138 -5.26 15.48 -16.97
N CYS A 139 -5.61 15.31 -15.70
CA CYS A 139 -6.96 15.63 -15.20
C CYS A 139 -7.19 17.13 -15.06
N VAL A 140 -6.16 17.90 -14.75
CA VAL A 140 -6.27 19.37 -14.72
C VAL A 140 -6.64 19.92 -16.09
N LYS A 141 -6.04 19.36 -17.15
CA LYS A 141 -6.33 19.79 -18.53
C LYS A 141 -7.77 19.50 -18.94
N GLU A 142 -8.36 18.42 -18.42
CA GLU A 142 -9.73 18.04 -18.75
C GLU A 142 -10.77 18.96 -18.10
N LYS A 143 -10.40 19.67 -17.02
CA LYS A 143 -11.30 20.58 -16.32
C LYS A 143 -11.36 21.97 -16.94
N VAL A 144 -10.50 22.23 -17.88
CA VAL A 144 -10.48 23.50 -18.60
C VAL A 144 -11.26 23.38 -19.91
#